data_57fdfa104f5630cbe74e90368422befb
#
_entry.id   57fdfa104f5630cbe74e90368422befb
#
_cell.length_a   1.000
_cell.length_b   1.000
_cell.length_c   1.000
_cell.angle_alpha   90.00
_cell.angle_beta   90.00
_cell.angle_gamma   90.00
#
_symmetry.space_group_name_H-M   'P 1'
#
loop_
_entity.id
_entity.type
_entity.pdbx_description
1 polymer ?
#
loop_
_entity_poly.entity_id
_entity_poly.type
_entity_poly.pdbx_seq_one_letter_code
_entity_poly.pdbx_strand_id
1 'polypeptide(L)'
;MQKINELELAKELIRFPSITPIDAGVMSFLEKKLTKLGFKTKIITFKDKTHKPVKNLYARLGNKGPNFCYAGHLDVVPPGNLNDWTVNPFKPKVKNGHLIGR
;
A
#
# COMPACT_ATOMS: atom_id res chain seq x y z
N MET A 1 15.99 -5.25 15.28
CA MET A 1 15.03 -4.76 14.25
C MET A 1 14.52 -5.94 13.46
N GLN A 2 13.21 -6.03 13.26
CA GLN A 2 12.62 -7.10 12.47
C GLN A 2 13.04 -6.96 11.00
N LYS A 3 13.57 -8.03 10.40
CA LYS A 3 13.96 -8.04 8.99
C LYS A 3 12.71 -8.10 8.12
N ILE A 4 12.59 -7.16 7.19
CA ILE A 4 11.50 -7.14 6.21
C ILE A 4 11.98 -7.84 4.94
N ASN A 5 11.13 -8.67 4.37
CA ASN A 5 11.32 -9.20 3.03
C ASN A 5 10.53 -8.32 2.07
N GLU A 6 11.22 -7.53 1.28
CA GLU A 6 10.63 -6.52 0.39
C GLU A 6 9.76 -7.17 -0.69
N LEU A 7 10.19 -8.31 -1.23
CA LEU A 7 9.42 -9.03 -2.24
C LEU A 7 8.10 -9.55 -1.68
N GLU A 8 8.13 -10.16 -0.51
CA GLU A 8 6.90 -10.66 0.13
C GLU A 8 5.98 -9.51 0.52
N LEU A 9 6.52 -8.41 1.04
CA LEU A 9 5.72 -7.23 1.34
C LEU A 9 5.07 -6.65 0.08
N ALA A 10 5.81 -6.57 -1.03
CA ALA A 10 5.26 -6.10 -2.30
C ALA A 10 4.11 -7.00 -2.79
N LYS A 11 4.29 -8.32 -2.71
CA LYS A 11 3.21 -9.27 -3.05
C LYS A 11 1.98 -9.08 -2.15
N GLU A 12 2.19 -8.93 -0.84
CA GLU A 12 1.08 -8.70 0.10
C GLU A 12 0.31 -7.42 -0.24
N LEU A 13 1.02 -6.32 -0.55
CA LEU A 13 0.39 -5.05 -0.94
C LEU A 13 -0.40 -5.16 -2.24
N ILE A 14 0.12 -5.86 -3.24
CA ILE A 14 -0.56 -6.06 -4.54
C ILE A 14 -1.86 -6.87 -4.39
N ARG A 15 -1.94 -7.77 -3.41
CA ARG A 15 -3.15 -8.57 -3.19
C ARG A 15 -4.37 -7.77 -2.75
N PHE A 16 -4.18 -6.54 -2.27
CA PHE A 16 -5.30 -5.66 -1.99
C PHE A 16 -5.76 -4.96 -3.27
N PRO A 17 -7.02 -5.16 -3.72
CA PRO A 17 -7.53 -4.48 -4.91
C PRO A 17 -7.87 -3.01 -4.58
N SER A 18 -6.85 -2.25 -4.24
CA SER A 18 -6.95 -0.86 -3.79
C SER A 18 -7.16 0.12 -4.94
N ILE A 19 -8.14 -0.18 -5.79
CA ILE A 19 -8.51 0.65 -6.94
C ILE A 19 -9.11 1.96 -6.43
N THR A 20 -8.42 3.09 -6.73
CA THR A 20 -8.81 4.41 -6.21
C THR A 20 -10.30 4.72 -6.42
N PRO A 21 -11.00 5.28 -5.44
CA PRO A 21 -10.57 5.73 -4.10
C PRO A 21 -10.68 4.67 -3.00
N ILE A 22 -10.91 3.41 -3.36
CA ILE A 22 -11.12 2.29 -2.44
C ILE A 22 -9.77 1.85 -1.87
N ASP A 23 -9.65 1.73 -0.55
CA ASP A 23 -8.41 1.24 0.05
C ASP A 23 -8.35 -0.30 0.20
N ALA A 24 -9.49 -0.98 0.17
CA ALA A 24 -9.62 -2.43 0.25
C ALA A 24 -8.91 -3.08 1.46
N GLY A 25 -8.60 -2.30 2.50
CA GLY A 25 -7.90 -2.77 3.70
C GLY A 25 -6.39 -2.59 3.70
N VAL A 26 -5.79 -2.09 2.61
CA VAL A 26 -4.33 -1.93 2.50
C VAL A 26 -3.77 -0.94 3.53
N MET A 27 -4.52 0.12 3.88
CA MET A 27 -4.07 1.10 4.87
C MET A 27 -3.91 0.48 6.26
N SER A 28 -4.90 -0.28 6.72
CA SER A 28 -4.83 -0.99 8.00
C SER A 28 -3.76 -2.07 8.02
N PHE A 29 -3.55 -2.74 6.90
CA PHE A 29 -2.47 -3.72 6.75
C PHE A 29 -1.10 -3.06 6.94
N LEU A 30 -0.83 -1.97 6.20
CA LEU A 30 0.45 -1.27 6.28
C LEU A 30 0.65 -0.61 7.64
N GLU A 31 -0.41 -0.04 8.23
CA GLU A 31 -0.36 0.51 9.58
C GLU A 31 0.14 -0.51 10.60
N LYS A 32 -0.42 -1.72 10.58
CA LYS A 32 0.02 -2.81 11.47
C LYS A 32 1.49 -3.18 11.26
N LYS A 33 1.96 -3.23 10.02
CA LYS A 33 3.37 -3.50 9.70
C LYS A 33 4.27 -2.41 10.27
N LEU A 34 3.94 -1.15 10.05
CA LEU A 34 4.72 0.00 10.53
C LEU A 34 4.72 0.12 12.05
N THR A 35 3.58 -0.14 12.70
CA THR A 35 3.49 -0.13 14.15
C THR A 35 4.41 -1.19 14.78
N LYS A 36 4.48 -2.38 14.19
CA LYS A 36 5.42 -3.43 14.63
C LYS A 36 6.89 -3.04 14.49
N LEU A 37 7.19 -2.12 13.58
CA LEU A 37 8.55 -1.57 13.40
C LEU A 37 8.84 -0.38 14.32
N GLY A 38 7.90 0.00 15.18
CA GLY A 38 8.05 1.09 16.14
C GLY A 38 7.58 2.46 15.65
N PHE A 39 6.93 2.53 14.48
CA PHE A 39 6.34 3.78 14.02
C PHE A 39 5.09 4.12 14.84
N LYS A 40 4.92 5.41 15.12
CA LYS A 40 3.64 5.97 15.54
C LYS A 40 2.81 6.25 14.29
N THR A 41 1.60 5.73 14.26
CA THR A 41 0.77 5.74 13.04
C THR A 41 -0.55 6.44 13.27
N LYS A 42 -1.13 6.97 12.20
CA LYS A 42 -2.47 7.56 12.18
C LYS A 42 -3.07 7.41 10.78
N ILE A 43 -4.25 6.82 10.70
CA ILE A 43 -5.06 6.81 9.48
C ILE A 43 -5.99 8.01 9.51
N ILE A 44 -5.94 8.83 8.47
CA ILE A 44 -6.75 10.04 8.32
C ILE A 44 -7.63 9.87 7.08
N THR A 45 -8.94 10.00 7.25
CA THR A 45 -9.90 9.95 6.15
C THR A 45 -10.25 11.36 5.71
N PHE A 46 -9.98 11.66 4.45
CA PHE A 46 -10.37 12.91 3.82
C PHE A 46 -11.63 12.69 2.97
N LYS A 47 -12.60 13.56 3.13
CA LYS A 47 -13.85 13.51 2.37
C LYS A 47 -14.38 14.92 2.13
N ASP A 48 -15.08 15.10 1.02
CA ASP A 48 -15.86 16.31 0.74
C ASP A 48 -17.27 15.93 0.28
N LYS A 49 -18.05 16.93 -0.16
CA LYS A 49 -19.44 16.72 -0.58
C LYS A 49 -19.60 16.01 -1.93
N THR A 50 -18.55 16.01 -2.76
CA THR A 50 -18.60 15.58 -4.16
C THR A 50 -17.81 14.32 -4.46
N HIS A 51 -16.84 13.96 -3.60
CA HIS A 51 -15.93 12.83 -3.83
C HIS A 51 -16.10 11.76 -2.74
N LYS A 52 -15.82 10.53 -3.10
CA LYS A 52 -15.75 9.43 -2.13
C LYS A 52 -14.61 9.65 -1.15
N PRO A 53 -14.74 9.18 0.11
CA PRO A 53 -13.67 9.30 1.11
C PRO A 53 -12.38 8.63 0.65
N VAL A 54 -11.24 9.27 0.96
CA VAL A 54 -9.90 8.76 0.70
C VAL A 54 -9.14 8.65 2.01
N LYS A 55 -8.59 7.48 2.30
CA LYS A 55 -7.76 7.23 3.47
C LYS A 55 -6.30 7.54 3.16
N ASN A 56 -5.64 8.19 4.12
CA ASN A 56 -4.21 8.41 4.12
C ASN A 56 -3.61 7.85 5.41
N LEU A 57 -2.42 7.30 5.32
CA LEU A 57 -1.66 6.82 6.46
C LEU A 57 -0.48 7.74 6.71
N TYR A 58 -0.42 8.31 7.91
CA TYR A 58 0.75 9.02 8.43
C TYR A 58 1.49 8.09 9.39
N ALA A 59 2.79 7.99 9.24
CA ALA A 59 3.62 7.20 10.14
C ALA A 59 4.94 7.94 10.42
N ARG A 60 5.36 7.95 11.68
CA ARG A 60 6.59 8.60 12.10
C ARG A 60 7.40 7.72 13.03
N LEU A 61 8.69 7.61 12.75
CA LEU A 61 9.67 6.97 13.62
C LEU A 61 10.54 8.04 14.28
N GLY A 62 10.65 7.97 15.62
CA GLY A 62 11.39 8.95 16.40
C GLY A 62 10.63 10.26 16.63
N ASN A 63 11.25 11.16 17.39
CA ASN A 63 10.64 12.43 17.83
C ASN A 63 11.60 13.63 17.76
N LYS A 64 12.79 13.43 17.20
CA LYS A 64 13.82 14.47 17.05
C LYS A 64 14.09 14.73 15.57
N GLY A 65 14.61 15.93 15.28
CA GLY A 65 15.09 16.27 13.94
C GLY A 65 16.57 15.90 13.74
N PRO A 66 17.08 16.02 12.51
CA PRO A 66 16.36 16.38 11.30
C PRO A 66 15.36 15.30 10.85
N ASN A 67 14.40 15.72 10.05
CA ASN A 67 13.30 14.89 9.60
C ASN A 67 13.46 14.53 8.12
N PHE A 68 13.36 13.25 7.78
CA PHE A 68 13.25 12.77 6.40
C PHE A 68 11.83 12.26 6.18
N CYS A 69 11.15 12.75 5.15
CA CYS A 69 9.80 12.32 4.83
C CYS A 69 9.76 11.62 3.47
N TYR A 70 9.23 10.40 3.46
CA TYR A 70 8.86 9.70 2.24
C TYR A 70 7.37 9.90 1.99
N ALA A 71 7.00 10.29 0.78
CA ALA A 71 5.62 10.40 0.34
C ALA A 71 5.38 9.46 -0.85
N GLY A 72 4.42 8.57 -0.72
CA GLY A 72 4.06 7.62 -1.77
C GLY A 72 2.57 7.28 -1.70
N HIS A 73 2.11 6.45 -2.62
CA HIS A 73 0.71 6.03 -2.63
C HIS A 73 0.58 4.52 -2.69
N LEU A 74 -0.57 4.01 -2.23
CA LEU A 74 -0.92 2.59 -2.22
C LEU A 74 -2.10 2.27 -3.12
N ASP A 75 -2.83 3.28 -3.56
CA ASP A 75 -3.92 3.10 -4.50
C ASP A 75 -3.40 2.83 -5.92
N VAL A 76 -4.20 2.16 -6.69
CA VAL A 76 -3.88 1.79 -8.08
C VAL A 76 -5.01 2.21 -9.00
N VAL A 77 -4.70 2.42 -10.27
CA VAL A 77 -5.72 2.58 -11.31
C VAL A 77 -6.34 1.23 -11.66
N PRO A 78 -7.54 1.21 -12.23
CA PRO A 78 -8.15 -0.04 -12.70
C PRO A 78 -7.20 -0.81 -13.61
N PRO A 79 -7.19 -2.17 -13.55
CA PRO A 79 -6.24 -2.97 -14.32
C PRO A 79 -6.55 -3.03 -15.83
N GLY A 80 -7.68 -2.50 -16.27
CA GLY A 80 -8.12 -2.58 -17.66
C GLY A 80 -8.68 -3.96 -18.01
N ASN A 81 -8.50 -4.38 -19.26
CA ASN A 81 -8.98 -5.68 -19.71
C ASN A 81 -8.15 -6.81 -19.08
N LEU A 82 -8.79 -7.68 -18.31
CA LEU A 82 -8.13 -8.80 -17.64
C LEU A 82 -7.50 -9.80 -18.60
N ASN A 83 -8.01 -9.87 -19.85
CA ASN A 83 -7.43 -10.74 -20.89
C ASN A 83 -6.04 -10.28 -21.36
N ASP A 84 -5.66 -9.03 -21.11
CA ASP A 84 -4.34 -8.49 -21.45
C ASP A 84 -3.28 -8.85 -20.39
N TRP A 85 -3.71 -9.41 -19.28
CA TRP A 85 -2.82 -9.84 -18.19
C TRP A 85 -2.45 -11.31 -18.32
N THR A 86 -1.16 -11.63 -18.11
CA THR A 86 -0.68 -13.03 -18.05
C THR A 86 -0.92 -13.68 -16.70
N VAL A 87 -1.23 -12.89 -15.69
CA VAL A 87 -1.59 -13.32 -14.33
C VAL A 87 -2.79 -12.51 -13.86
N ASN A 88 -3.48 -12.96 -12.82
CA ASN A 88 -4.46 -12.08 -12.17
C ASN A 88 -3.72 -10.87 -11.56
N PRO A 89 -4.11 -9.61 -11.90
CA PRO A 89 -3.37 -8.42 -11.44
C PRO A 89 -3.30 -8.28 -9.92
N PHE A 90 -4.23 -8.87 -9.16
CA PHE A 90 -4.26 -8.87 -7.70
C PHE A 90 -3.84 -10.20 -7.06
N LYS A 91 -3.32 -11.12 -7.87
CA LYS A 91 -2.66 -12.37 -7.42
C LYS A 91 -1.25 -12.40 -8.01
N PRO A 92 -0.31 -11.64 -7.43
CA PRO A 92 1.00 -11.43 -8.05
C PRO A 92 1.81 -12.71 -8.13
N LYS A 93 2.58 -12.83 -9.19
CA LYS A 93 3.51 -13.94 -9.42
C LYS A 93 4.87 -13.42 -9.80
N VAL A 94 5.89 -14.18 -9.42
CA VAL A 94 7.27 -13.95 -9.88
C VAL A 94 7.56 -14.91 -11.04
N LYS A 95 7.94 -14.35 -12.18
CA LYS A 95 8.38 -15.11 -13.36
C LYS A 95 9.65 -14.50 -13.93
N ASN A 96 10.67 -15.32 -14.16
CA ASN A 96 11.94 -14.88 -14.76
C ASN A 96 12.55 -13.65 -14.07
N GLY A 97 12.51 -13.59 -12.74
CA GLY A 97 13.02 -12.47 -11.96
C GLY A 97 12.14 -11.21 -11.95
N HIS A 98 10.91 -11.27 -12.49
CA HIS A 98 9.96 -10.17 -12.54
C HIS A 98 8.77 -10.45 -11.63
N LEU A 99 8.42 -9.48 -10.79
CA LEU A 99 7.16 -9.48 -10.05
C LEU A 99 6.08 -8.90 -10.96
N ILE A 100 5.05 -9.67 -11.25
CA ILE A 100 3.92 -9.29 -12.13
C ILE A 100 2.67 -9.10 -11.28
N GLY A 101 2.06 -7.94 -11.37
CA GLY A 101 0.84 -7.56 -10.65
C GLY A 101 0.53 -6.08 -10.83
N ARG A 102 -0.57 -5.64 -10.23
CA ARG A 102 -1.02 -4.24 -10.33
C ARG A 102 -0.52 -3.41 -9.16
#